data_12706f0c3db8f912b5415c2af2989aa8
#
_entry.id   12706f0c3db8f912b5415c2af2989aa8
#
_cell.length_a   1.000
_cell.length_b   1.000
_cell.length_c   1.000
_cell.angle_alpha   90.00
_cell.angle_beta   90.00
_cell.angle_gamma   90.00
#
_symmetry.space_group_name_H-M   'P 1'
#
loop_
_entity.id
_entity.type
_entity.pdbx_description
1 polymer ?
#
loop_
_entity_poly.entity_id
_entity_poly.type
_entity_poly.pdbx_seq_one_letter_code
_entity_poly.pdbx_strand_id
1 'polypeptide(L)'
;MCSSDLVVDMAHFAGLVAGGVYPSPVPHAQIVTTTTHKTLRGPRGGLILCKGEHAKEIDRRLFPGVQGGPLVHIIAAKAVAFGEALRDDFKEYQRQILANAKALCAELQEQGLRIVSGGTDNHLMLVDVWMEGKGITGKVAEKALEAANITVNKNTIPFDQNKPFVASGLRIGTPAVTTRGMKEPEMREIGRLIAAIVHEPESEDMRRKVQSGVVELTHRFPLYAKRLKRAVTEVAEA
;
A
#
# COMPACT_ATOMS: atom_id res chain seq x y z
N MET A 1 -7.94 31.60 23.12
CA MET A 1 -7.34 30.41 22.46
C MET A 1 -8.08 30.23 21.15
N CYS A 2 -7.41 30.29 20.02
CA CYS A 2 -8.04 29.93 18.75
C CYS A 2 -8.23 28.41 18.77
N SER A 3 -9.48 27.94 18.81
CA SER A 3 -9.80 26.54 18.52
C SER A 3 -9.77 26.37 17.00
N SER A 4 -8.91 25.55 16.49
CA SER A 4 -8.91 25.17 15.08
C SER A 4 -9.42 23.74 14.96
N ASP A 5 -10.27 23.50 13.96
CA ASP A 5 -10.75 22.15 13.66
C ASP A 5 -9.62 21.36 13.01
N LEU A 6 -9.45 20.10 13.45
CA LEU A 6 -8.52 19.15 12.87
C LEU A 6 -9.26 18.23 11.90
N VAL A 7 -8.80 18.21 10.64
CA VAL A 7 -9.24 17.27 9.62
C VAL A 7 -8.10 16.31 9.31
N VAL A 8 -8.35 15.02 9.38
CA VAL A 8 -7.34 13.97 9.11
C VAL A 8 -7.81 13.06 7.99
N ASP A 9 -6.98 12.86 6.97
CA ASP A 9 -7.18 11.81 5.98
C ASP A 9 -6.32 10.58 6.33
N MET A 10 -6.98 9.49 6.74
CA MET A 10 -6.32 8.23 7.07
C MET A 10 -6.41 7.19 5.94
N ALA A 11 -6.68 7.61 4.72
CA ALA A 11 -6.97 6.71 3.60
C ALA A 11 -5.94 5.60 3.42
N HIS A 12 -4.65 5.88 3.58
CA HIS A 12 -3.61 4.89 3.43
C HIS A 12 -3.54 3.88 4.58
N PHE A 13 -3.77 4.31 5.82
CA PHE A 13 -3.54 3.48 7.00
C PHE A 13 -4.81 3.08 7.76
N ALA A 14 -6.00 3.36 7.20
CA ALA A 14 -7.28 3.04 7.85
C ALA A 14 -7.43 1.57 8.24
N GLY A 15 -6.89 0.65 7.44
CA GLY A 15 -6.89 -0.77 7.78
C GLY A 15 -6.03 -1.10 9.00
N LEU A 16 -4.89 -0.44 9.17
CA LEU A 16 -4.03 -0.59 10.35
C LEU A 16 -4.72 -0.07 11.60
N VAL A 17 -5.46 1.05 11.48
CA VAL A 17 -6.30 1.60 12.56
C VAL A 17 -7.42 0.64 12.91
N ALA A 18 -8.18 0.15 11.94
CA ALA A 18 -9.26 -0.81 12.15
C ALA A 18 -8.75 -2.13 12.77
N GLY A 19 -7.56 -2.57 12.40
CA GLY A 19 -6.89 -3.74 13.00
C GLY A 19 -6.31 -3.50 14.38
N GLY A 20 -6.36 -2.27 14.90
CA GLY A 20 -5.84 -1.92 16.22
C GLY A 20 -4.32 -1.93 16.33
N VAL A 21 -3.60 -1.83 15.21
CA VAL A 21 -2.13 -1.91 15.16
C VAL A 21 -1.45 -0.57 14.83
N TYR A 22 -2.25 0.49 14.68
CA TYR A 22 -1.78 1.84 14.45
C TYR A 22 -2.65 2.87 15.17
N PRO A 23 -2.11 4.00 15.64
CA PRO A 23 -2.88 5.01 16.37
C PRO A 23 -4.07 5.53 15.57
N SER A 24 -5.23 5.65 16.22
CA SER A 24 -6.45 6.18 15.60
C SER A 24 -6.50 7.71 15.71
N PRO A 25 -6.74 8.43 14.60
CA PRO A 25 -6.97 9.87 14.64
C PRO A 25 -8.38 10.24 15.10
N VAL A 26 -9.32 9.29 15.10
CA VAL A 26 -10.75 9.54 15.37
C VAL A 26 -11.02 10.24 16.70
N PRO A 27 -10.37 9.90 17.84
CA PRO A 27 -10.59 10.61 19.10
C PRO A 27 -10.11 12.06 19.10
N HIS A 28 -9.18 12.41 18.21
CA HIS A 28 -8.44 13.67 18.21
C HIS A 28 -8.91 14.67 17.15
N ALA A 29 -9.58 14.19 16.09
CA ALA A 29 -10.01 15.01 14.98
C ALA A 29 -11.52 15.31 15.02
N GLN A 30 -11.92 16.44 14.43
CA GLN A 30 -13.31 16.80 14.22
C GLN A 30 -13.89 16.04 13.02
N ILE A 31 -13.07 15.86 11.98
CA ILE A 31 -13.44 15.14 10.75
C ILE A 31 -12.29 14.22 10.37
N VAL A 32 -12.62 12.97 10.05
CA VAL A 32 -11.67 11.99 9.52
C VAL A 32 -12.20 11.46 8.21
N THR A 33 -11.40 11.52 7.15
CA THR A 33 -11.73 10.94 5.86
C THR A 33 -10.89 9.69 5.61
N THR A 34 -11.42 8.77 4.83
CA THR A 34 -10.68 7.60 4.37
C THR A 34 -11.22 7.06 3.06
N THR A 35 -10.40 6.31 2.36
CA THR A 35 -10.84 5.40 1.31
C THR A 35 -11.11 4.02 1.90
N THR A 36 -11.99 3.25 1.26
CA THR A 36 -12.30 1.87 1.70
C THR A 36 -11.47 0.80 1.00
N HIS A 37 -10.72 1.15 -0.04
CA HIS A 37 -10.05 0.21 -0.99
C HIS A 37 -8.53 0.12 -0.87
N LYS A 38 -7.92 0.66 0.19
CA LYS A 38 -6.47 0.55 0.47
C LYS A 38 -6.22 -0.51 1.55
N THR A 39 -5.53 -0.18 2.63
CA THR A 39 -5.27 -1.13 3.73
C THR A 39 -6.54 -1.69 4.38
N LEU A 40 -7.68 -0.98 4.29
CA LEU A 40 -8.98 -1.46 4.75
C LEU A 40 -9.54 -2.61 3.90
N ARG A 41 -9.01 -2.81 2.69
CA ARG A 41 -9.27 -3.95 1.79
C ARG A 41 -10.74 -4.12 1.37
N GLY A 42 -11.48 -3.02 1.29
CA GLY A 42 -12.87 -2.98 0.83
C GLY A 42 -13.03 -2.57 -0.64
N PRO A 43 -14.27 -2.31 -1.07
CA PRO A 43 -14.57 -1.82 -2.42
C PRO A 43 -14.04 -0.40 -2.61
N ARG A 44 -13.92 0.02 -3.87
CA ARG A 44 -13.53 1.39 -4.21
C ARG A 44 -14.61 2.36 -3.75
N GLY A 45 -14.24 3.28 -2.87
CA GLY A 45 -15.13 4.28 -2.30
C GLY A 45 -14.47 5.08 -1.19
N GLY A 46 -15.22 5.99 -0.60
CA GLY A 46 -14.82 6.83 0.53
C GLY A 46 -15.72 6.65 1.74
N LEU A 47 -15.26 7.16 2.87
CA LEU A 47 -15.97 7.22 4.13
C LEU A 47 -15.57 8.50 4.86
N ILE A 48 -16.52 9.18 5.48
CA ILE A 48 -16.28 10.33 6.35
C ILE A 48 -16.80 9.96 7.74
N LEU A 49 -15.96 10.15 8.74
CA LEU A 49 -16.30 10.09 10.15
C LEU A 49 -16.20 11.51 10.69
N CYS A 50 -17.16 11.95 11.49
CA CYS A 50 -17.11 13.28 12.10
C CYS A 50 -17.77 13.32 13.46
N LYS A 51 -17.49 14.38 14.22
CA LYS A 51 -18.26 14.68 15.42
C LYS A 51 -19.68 15.09 15.05
N GLY A 52 -20.66 14.79 15.93
CA GLY A 52 -22.07 14.97 15.65
C GLY A 52 -22.47 16.38 15.22
N GLU A 53 -21.80 17.40 15.73
CA GLU A 53 -22.03 18.81 15.40
C GLU A 53 -21.80 19.13 13.90
N HIS A 54 -20.92 18.38 13.22
CA HIS A 54 -20.61 18.55 11.79
C HIS A 54 -21.45 17.69 10.86
N ALA A 55 -22.14 16.67 11.38
CA ALA A 55 -22.82 15.65 10.55
C ALA A 55 -23.83 16.25 9.58
N LYS A 56 -24.74 17.11 10.06
CA LYS A 56 -25.80 17.71 9.23
C LYS A 56 -25.24 18.54 8.07
N GLU A 57 -24.17 19.29 8.32
CA GLU A 57 -23.57 20.12 7.27
C GLU A 57 -22.81 19.26 6.25
N ILE A 58 -22.12 18.22 6.69
CA ILE A 58 -21.44 17.26 5.80
C ILE A 58 -22.46 16.55 4.93
N ASP A 59 -23.55 16.03 5.49
CA ASP A 59 -24.60 15.34 4.73
C ASP A 59 -25.20 16.26 3.66
N ARG A 60 -25.50 17.52 4.01
CA ARG A 60 -26.04 18.51 3.08
C ARG A 60 -25.07 18.85 1.96
N ARG A 61 -23.77 18.90 2.23
CA ARG A 61 -22.74 19.16 1.23
C ARG A 61 -22.47 17.94 0.36
N LEU A 62 -22.63 16.75 0.93
CA LEU A 62 -22.47 15.51 0.20
C LEU A 62 -23.63 15.31 -0.78
N PHE A 63 -24.86 15.37 -0.29
CA PHE A 63 -26.07 15.22 -1.11
C PHE A 63 -27.09 16.34 -0.79
N PRO A 64 -27.56 17.07 -1.83
CA PRO A 64 -27.25 16.96 -3.26
C PRO A 64 -26.01 17.74 -3.72
N GLY A 65 -25.14 18.18 -2.82
CA GLY A 65 -24.04 19.12 -3.10
C GLY A 65 -23.05 18.61 -4.15
N VAL A 66 -22.34 17.52 -3.83
CA VAL A 66 -21.29 16.96 -4.71
C VAL A 66 -21.60 15.55 -5.22
N GLN A 67 -22.60 14.87 -4.65
CA GLN A 67 -23.03 13.53 -5.05
C GLN A 67 -24.53 13.48 -5.34
N GLY A 68 -24.95 12.47 -6.10
CA GLY A 68 -26.33 12.15 -6.43
C GLY A 68 -26.75 10.78 -5.90
N GLY A 69 -27.49 10.01 -6.70
CA GLY A 69 -27.95 8.66 -6.31
C GLY A 69 -26.81 7.74 -5.91
N PRO A 70 -26.90 7.03 -4.77
CA PRO A 70 -25.82 6.22 -4.26
C PRO A 70 -25.65 4.91 -5.05
N LEU A 71 -24.42 4.44 -5.15
CA LEU A 71 -24.10 3.11 -5.67
C LEU A 71 -24.35 2.05 -4.58
N VAL A 72 -25.60 1.56 -4.50
CA VAL A 72 -26.07 0.68 -3.41
C VAL A 72 -25.27 -0.61 -3.33
N HIS A 73 -24.84 -1.20 -4.46
CA HIS A 73 -23.96 -2.36 -4.49
C HIS A 73 -22.59 -2.09 -3.84
N ILE A 74 -22.05 -0.87 -3.96
CA ILE A 74 -20.83 -0.47 -3.25
C ILE A 74 -21.09 -0.32 -1.75
N ILE A 75 -22.25 0.19 -1.34
CA ILE A 75 -22.64 0.28 0.08
C ILE A 75 -22.73 -1.13 0.68
N ALA A 76 -23.38 -2.07 -0.01
CA ALA A 76 -23.44 -3.47 0.41
C ALA A 76 -22.04 -4.10 0.52
N ALA A 77 -21.17 -3.84 -0.46
CA ALA A 77 -19.79 -4.33 -0.43
C ALA A 77 -18.97 -3.73 0.72
N LYS A 78 -19.21 -2.44 1.07
CA LYS A 78 -18.60 -1.83 2.27
C LYS A 78 -19.06 -2.52 3.55
N ALA A 79 -20.35 -2.85 3.68
CA ALA A 79 -20.87 -3.54 4.85
C ALA A 79 -20.18 -4.92 5.04
N VAL A 80 -20.00 -5.68 3.97
CA VAL A 80 -19.23 -6.95 4.00
C VAL A 80 -17.79 -6.71 4.42
N ALA A 81 -17.11 -5.75 3.81
CA ALA A 81 -15.71 -5.43 4.11
C ALA A 81 -15.52 -4.98 5.57
N PHE A 82 -16.46 -4.22 6.12
CA PHE A 82 -16.41 -3.80 7.53
C PHE A 82 -16.66 -4.96 8.48
N GLY A 83 -17.57 -5.89 8.11
CA GLY A 83 -17.77 -7.14 8.83
C GLY A 83 -16.50 -8.00 8.85
N GLU A 84 -15.78 -8.09 7.73
CA GLU A 84 -14.47 -8.76 7.65
C GLU A 84 -13.43 -8.05 8.51
N ALA A 85 -13.40 -6.71 8.52
CA ALA A 85 -12.45 -5.91 9.29
C ALA A 85 -12.60 -6.06 10.82
N LEU A 86 -13.75 -6.48 11.31
CA LEU A 86 -14.00 -6.77 12.73
C LEU A 86 -13.42 -8.12 13.18
N ARG A 87 -13.03 -8.99 12.26
CA ARG A 87 -12.58 -10.35 12.54
C ARG A 87 -11.11 -10.37 12.99
N ASP A 88 -10.75 -11.42 13.74
CA ASP A 88 -9.38 -11.58 14.24
C ASP A 88 -8.38 -11.89 13.12
N ASP A 89 -8.80 -12.58 12.05
CA ASP A 89 -7.94 -12.81 10.89
C ASP A 89 -7.56 -11.52 10.15
N PHE A 90 -8.42 -10.49 10.18
CA PHE A 90 -8.07 -9.17 9.65
C PHE A 90 -7.05 -8.46 10.53
N LYS A 91 -7.16 -8.55 11.85
CA LYS A 91 -6.16 -7.99 12.78
C LYS A 91 -4.80 -8.63 12.58
N GLU A 92 -4.76 -9.95 12.41
CA GLU A 92 -3.52 -10.69 12.12
C GLU A 92 -2.93 -10.28 10.78
N TYR A 93 -3.75 -10.13 9.74
CA TYR A 93 -3.34 -9.60 8.46
C TYR A 93 -2.67 -8.21 8.58
N GLN A 94 -3.23 -7.30 9.37
CA GLN A 94 -2.64 -5.98 9.59
C GLN A 94 -1.32 -6.04 10.35
N ARG A 95 -1.16 -6.95 11.34
CA ARG A 95 0.12 -7.19 12.02
C ARG A 95 1.17 -7.71 11.03
N GLN A 96 0.79 -8.65 10.17
CA GLN A 96 1.70 -9.19 9.15
C GLN A 96 2.14 -8.12 8.14
N ILE A 97 1.25 -7.18 7.77
CA ILE A 97 1.63 -6.04 6.92
C ILE A 97 2.79 -5.24 7.54
N LEU A 98 2.71 -4.94 8.84
CA LEU A 98 3.76 -4.19 9.55
C LEU A 98 5.04 -4.99 9.67
N ALA A 99 4.95 -6.30 10.00
CA ALA A 99 6.11 -7.18 10.07
C ALA A 99 6.82 -7.27 8.71
N ASN A 100 6.06 -7.43 7.64
CA ASN A 100 6.54 -7.43 6.27
C ASN A 100 7.21 -6.09 5.88
N ALA A 101 6.62 -4.96 6.26
CA ALA A 101 7.20 -3.65 5.97
C ALA A 101 8.57 -3.47 6.66
N LYS A 102 8.67 -3.88 7.93
CA LYS A 102 9.94 -3.84 8.68
C LYS A 102 11.00 -4.75 8.06
N ALA A 103 10.63 -5.99 7.68
CA ALA A 103 11.56 -6.93 7.07
C ALA A 103 12.07 -6.46 5.70
N LEU A 104 11.17 -5.92 4.85
CA LEU A 104 11.54 -5.35 3.57
C LEU A 104 12.44 -4.11 3.73
N CYS A 105 12.10 -3.23 4.67
CA CYS A 105 12.88 -2.04 4.99
C CYS A 105 14.30 -2.39 5.41
N ALA A 106 14.45 -3.35 6.34
CA ALA A 106 15.77 -3.81 6.81
C ALA A 106 16.61 -4.40 5.66
N GLU A 107 16.02 -5.26 4.84
CA GLU A 107 16.73 -5.84 3.69
C GLU A 107 17.20 -4.77 2.69
N LEU A 108 16.34 -3.80 2.35
CA LEU A 108 16.73 -2.72 1.44
C LEU A 108 17.91 -1.90 2.00
N GLN A 109 17.94 -1.68 3.33
CA GLN A 109 19.07 -1.02 4.00
C GLN A 109 20.33 -1.88 3.97
N GLU A 110 20.23 -3.19 4.22
CA GLU A 110 21.33 -4.15 4.11
C GLU A 110 21.92 -4.19 2.69
N GLN A 111 21.07 -3.97 1.68
CA GLN A 111 21.48 -3.84 0.27
C GLN A 111 22.03 -2.45 -0.09
N GLY A 112 22.22 -1.56 0.88
CA GLY A 112 22.84 -0.23 0.68
C GLY A 112 21.88 0.86 0.20
N LEU A 113 20.57 0.64 0.19
CA LEU A 113 19.58 1.66 -0.17
C LEU A 113 19.20 2.50 1.06
N ARG A 114 19.09 3.80 0.89
CA ARG A 114 18.71 4.72 1.95
C ARG A 114 17.19 4.77 2.12
N ILE A 115 16.72 4.43 3.31
CA ILE A 115 15.31 4.61 3.67
C ILE A 115 15.13 6.00 4.28
N VAL A 116 14.19 6.78 3.76
CA VAL A 116 13.82 8.09 4.32
C VAL A 116 13.34 7.88 5.76
N SER A 117 13.77 8.77 6.67
CA SER A 117 13.57 8.65 8.12
C SER A 117 14.18 7.42 8.81
N GLY A 118 15.03 6.66 8.12
CA GLY A 118 15.75 5.52 8.70
C GLY A 118 14.91 4.25 8.92
N GLY A 119 13.63 4.25 8.53
CA GLY A 119 12.76 3.10 8.75
C GLY A 119 11.30 3.36 8.40
N THR A 120 10.41 2.49 8.87
CA THR A 120 8.96 2.67 8.72
C THR A 120 8.20 2.13 9.94
N ASP A 121 7.15 2.87 10.34
CA ASP A 121 6.20 2.48 11.39
C ASP A 121 4.85 2.03 10.81
N ASN A 122 4.70 2.03 9.50
CA ASN A 122 3.47 1.66 8.81
C ASN A 122 3.73 0.69 7.65
N HIS A 123 2.82 0.61 6.70
CA HIS A 123 2.85 -0.29 5.55
C HIS A 123 3.62 0.24 4.34
N LEU A 124 4.10 1.48 4.39
CA LEU A 124 4.81 2.17 3.31
C LEU A 124 6.21 2.56 3.75
N MET A 125 7.11 2.66 2.79
CA MET A 125 8.43 3.27 2.95
C MET A 125 8.79 4.09 1.73
N LEU A 126 9.57 5.14 1.93
CA LEU A 126 10.21 5.91 0.88
C LEU A 126 11.68 5.50 0.81
N VAL A 127 12.09 5.06 -0.35
CA VAL A 127 13.47 4.65 -0.64
C VAL A 127 14.11 5.73 -1.49
N ASP A 128 15.18 6.34 -1.01
CA ASP A 128 15.99 7.25 -1.79
C ASP A 128 16.93 6.45 -2.70
N VAL A 129 16.71 6.56 -3.99
CA VAL A 129 17.55 5.90 -5.01
C VAL A 129 18.48 6.88 -5.73
N TRP A 130 18.34 8.20 -5.46
CA TRP A 130 19.19 9.24 -6.01
C TRP A 130 20.51 9.38 -5.25
N MET A 131 20.47 9.19 -3.93
CA MET A 131 21.64 9.20 -3.06
C MET A 131 22.60 10.38 -3.34
N GLU A 132 22.05 11.58 -3.34
CA GLU A 132 22.79 12.82 -3.61
C GLU A 132 23.53 12.86 -4.97
N GLY A 133 22.95 12.25 -5.98
CA GLY A 133 23.51 12.21 -7.33
C GLY A 133 24.46 11.04 -7.62
N LYS A 134 24.67 10.14 -6.65
CA LYS A 134 25.50 8.94 -6.83
C LYS A 134 24.71 7.73 -7.36
N GLY A 135 23.38 7.80 -7.27
CA GLY A 135 22.47 6.76 -7.71
C GLY A 135 21.71 7.12 -9.00
N ILE A 136 20.50 6.59 -9.11
CA ILE A 136 19.62 6.80 -10.27
C ILE A 136 18.38 7.61 -9.87
N THR A 137 17.69 8.22 -10.85
CA THR A 137 16.43 8.90 -10.54
C THR A 137 15.30 7.94 -10.27
N GLY A 138 14.29 8.38 -9.50
CA GLY A 138 13.08 7.59 -9.24
C GLY A 138 12.38 7.14 -10.53
N LYS A 139 12.40 7.99 -11.58
CA LYS A 139 11.85 7.65 -12.90
C LYS A 139 12.61 6.51 -13.60
N VAL A 140 13.92 6.48 -13.49
CA VAL A 140 14.74 5.37 -14.05
C VAL A 140 14.48 4.09 -13.28
N ALA A 141 14.51 4.17 -11.94
CA ALA A 141 14.27 3.02 -11.07
C ALA A 141 12.85 2.42 -11.27
N GLU A 142 11.80 3.27 -11.34
CA GLU A 142 10.42 2.84 -11.61
C GLU A 142 10.33 2.04 -12.91
N LYS A 143 10.90 2.56 -14.01
CA LYS A 143 10.88 1.90 -15.31
C LYS A 143 11.68 0.60 -15.35
N ALA A 144 12.86 0.57 -14.73
CA ALA A 144 13.69 -0.62 -14.67
C ALA A 144 13.02 -1.75 -13.87
N LEU A 145 12.40 -1.41 -12.74
CA LEU A 145 11.64 -2.35 -11.90
C LEU A 145 10.36 -2.84 -12.62
N GLU A 146 9.62 -1.95 -13.29
CA GLU A 146 8.45 -2.33 -14.08
C GLU A 146 8.84 -3.33 -15.19
N ALA A 147 9.95 -3.07 -15.89
CA ALA A 147 10.49 -3.99 -16.90
C ALA A 147 10.90 -5.34 -16.30
N ALA A 148 11.19 -5.41 -15.00
CA ALA A 148 11.47 -6.64 -14.26
C ALA A 148 10.24 -7.25 -13.58
N ASN A 149 9.01 -6.80 -13.90
CA ASN A 149 7.73 -7.22 -13.33
C ASN A 149 7.56 -6.84 -11.84
N ILE A 150 8.23 -5.80 -11.37
CA ILE A 150 8.08 -5.24 -10.02
C ILE A 150 7.45 -3.85 -10.14
N THR A 151 6.19 -3.72 -9.74
CA THR A 151 5.46 -2.45 -9.79
C THR A 151 5.71 -1.64 -8.53
N VAL A 152 6.26 -0.45 -8.69
CA VAL A 152 6.45 0.56 -7.65
C VAL A 152 6.04 1.93 -8.17
N ASN A 153 6.02 2.95 -7.31
CA ASN A 153 5.79 4.33 -7.73
C ASN A 153 7.05 5.16 -7.47
N LYS A 154 7.50 5.92 -8.48
CA LYS A 154 8.44 7.00 -8.19
C LYS A 154 7.78 8.01 -7.26
N ASN A 155 8.53 8.59 -6.35
CA ASN A 155 8.04 9.53 -5.36
C ASN A 155 9.12 10.55 -5.02
N THR A 156 8.70 11.81 -4.83
CA THR A 156 9.62 12.79 -4.26
C THR A 156 9.95 12.41 -2.82
N ILE A 157 11.17 12.78 -2.41
CA ILE A 157 11.64 12.65 -1.03
C ILE A 157 11.70 14.03 -0.37
N PRO A 158 11.78 14.14 0.96
CA PRO A 158 12.00 15.42 1.62
C PRO A 158 13.24 16.13 1.06
N PHE A 159 13.10 17.43 0.76
CA PHE A 159 14.15 18.27 0.15
C PHE A 159 14.67 17.76 -1.19
N ASP A 160 13.79 17.16 -1.99
CA ASP A 160 14.13 16.54 -3.27
C ASP A 160 14.80 17.55 -4.22
N GLN A 161 15.97 17.18 -4.76
CA GLN A 161 16.71 17.97 -5.73
C GLN A 161 16.17 17.82 -7.16
N ASN A 162 15.39 16.79 -7.41
CA ASN A 162 14.77 16.52 -8.71
C ASN A 162 13.33 17.04 -8.77
N LYS A 163 12.88 17.42 -9.96
CA LYS A 163 11.49 17.81 -10.20
C LYS A 163 10.53 16.62 -9.95
N PRO A 164 9.27 16.87 -9.54
CA PRO A 164 8.31 15.79 -9.22
C PRO A 164 8.12 14.73 -10.32
N PHE A 165 8.23 15.08 -11.59
CA PHE A 165 8.12 14.15 -12.73
C PHE A 165 9.32 13.21 -12.88
N VAL A 166 10.45 13.53 -12.25
CA VAL A 166 11.67 12.73 -12.23
C VAL A 166 11.78 12.01 -10.90
N ALA A 167 11.65 12.75 -9.80
CA ALA A 167 11.74 12.31 -8.41
C ALA A 167 13.08 11.63 -8.07
N SER A 168 13.39 11.60 -6.78
CA SER A 168 14.64 10.98 -6.27
C SER A 168 14.40 9.67 -5.55
N GLY A 169 13.15 9.29 -5.34
CA GLY A 169 12.79 8.12 -4.55
C GLY A 169 11.75 7.21 -5.19
N LEU A 170 11.55 6.10 -4.49
CA LEU A 170 10.48 5.13 -4.73
C LEU A 170 9.60 5.02 -3.50
N ARG A 171 8.30 4.84 -3.69
CA ARG A 171 7.36 4.48 -2.64
C ARG A 171 7.00 3.00 -2.78
N ILE A 172 7.28 2.24 -1.74
CA ILE A 172 7.08 0.78 -1.70
C ILE A 172 6.15 0.46 -0.53
N GLY A 173 5.27 -0.53 -0.71
CA GLY A 173 4.32 -0.95 0.33
C GLY A 173 4.04 -2.45 0.28
N THR A 174 3.61 -3.00 1.41
CA THR A 174 3.50 -4.44 1.64
C THR A 174 2.08 -5.05 1.65
N PRO A 175 0.97 -4.28 1.62
CA PRO A 175 -0.38 -4.89 1.72
C PRO A 175 -0.70 -5.90 0.62
N ALA A 176 -0.32 -5.62 -0.63
CA ALA A 176 -0.62 -6.49 -1.77
C ALA A 176 0.09 -7.85 -1.67
N VAL A 177 1.38 -7.86 -1.33
CA VAL A 177 2.17 -9.08 -1.17
C VAL A 177 1.76 -9.86 0.08
N THR A 178 1.38 -9.16 1.16
CA THR A 178 0.79 -9.80 2.36
C THR A 178 -0.55 -10.46 2.04
N THR A 179 -1.39 -9.86 1.20
CA THR A 179 -2.66 -10.49 0.73
C THR A 179 -2.40 -11.77 -0.06
N ARG A 180 -1.27 -11.89 -0.75
CA ARG A 180 -0.86 -13.13 -1.41
C ARG A 180 -0.41 -14.22 -0.44
N GLY A 181 -0.17 -13.89 0.83
CA GLY A 181 0.31 -14.81 1.86
C GLY A 181 1.82 -14.79 2.08
N MET A 182 2.52 -13.85 1.45
CA MET A 182 3.97 -13.65 1.66
C MET A 182 4.25 -13.10 3.06
N LYS A 183 5.37 -13.51 3.64
CA LYS A 183 5.83 -13.13 4.98
C LYS A 183 7.27 -12.59 4.92
N GLU A 184 7.91 -12.44 6.07
CA GLU A 184 9.22 -11.82 6.20
C GLU A 184 10.32 -12.46 5.32
N PRO A 185 10.39 -13.79 5.15
CA PRO A 185 11.38 -14.39 4.25
C PRO A 185 11.24 -13.92 2.80
N GLU A 186 9.99 -13.85 2.30
CA GLU A 186 9.72 -13.36 0.95
C GLU A 186 9.99 -11.85 0.83
N MET A 187 9.80 -11.08 1.91
CA MET A 187 10.16 -9.65 1.91
C MET A 187 11.66 -9.45 1.74
N ARG A 188 12.48 -10.29 2.36
CA ARG A 188 13.93 -10.26 2.15
C ARG A 188 14.30 -10.62 0.70
N GLU A 189 13.65 -11.63 0.14
CA GLU A 189 13.83 -12.00 -1.26
C GLU A 189 13.45 -10.84 -2.21
N ILE A 190 12.29 -10.22 -2.00
CA ILE A 190 11.83 -9.04 -2.76
C ILE A 190 12.80 -7.87 -2.60
N GLY A 191 13.32 -7.61 -1.40
CA GLY A 191 14.28 -6.55 -1.16
C GLY A 191 15.56 -6.73 -1.99
N ARG A 192 16.10 -7.95 -2.05
CA ARG A 192 17.27 -8.28 -2.89
C ARG A 192 16.98 -8.10 -4.39
N LEU A 193 15.79 -8.53 -4.86
CA LEU A 193 15.39 -8.37 -6.26
C LEU A 193 15.27 -6.89 -6.64
N ILE A 194 14.67 -6.06 -5.76
CA ILE A 194 14.56 -4.61 -5.98
C ILE A 194 15.94 -3.97 -6.03
N ALA A 195 16.79 -4.26 -5.05
CA ALA A 195 18.13 -3.68 -4.96
C ALA A 195 18.99 -4.06 -6.18
N ALA A 196 18.92 -5.31 -6.64
CA ALA A 196 19.64 -5.76 -7.81
C ALA A 196 19.32 -4.92 -9.07
N ILE A 197 18.03 -4.62 -9.30
CA ILE A 197 17.62 -3.76 -10.43
C ILE A 197 18.03 -2.30 -10.20
N VAL A 198 17.95 -1.79 -8.98
CA VAL A 198 18.34 -0.39 -8.68
C VAL A 198 19.85 -0.19 -8.88
N HIS A 199 20.67 -1.18 -8.55
CA HIS A 199 22.12 -1.12 -8.72
C HIS A 199 22.57 -1.34 -10.19
N GLU A 200 21.84 -2.16 -10.95
CA GLU A 200 22.14 -2.47 -12.35
C GLU A 200 20.93 -2.25 -13.28
N PRO A 201 20.41 -1.01 -13.39
CA PRO A 201 19.13 -0.73 -14.05
C PRO A 201 19.11 -1.01 -15.56
N GLU A 202 20.29 -1.01 -16.21
CA GLU A 202 20.45 -1.22 -17.67
C GLU A 202 20.87 -2.65 -18.02
N SER A 203 21.19 -3.50 -17.03
CA SER A 203 21.64 -4.88 -17.25
C SER A 203 20.50 -5.79 -17.67
N GLU A 204 20.53 -6.24 -18.93
CA GLU A 204 19.58 -7.19 -19.50
C GLU A 204 19.62 -8.55 -18.78
N ASP A 205 20.81 -9.00 -18.37
CA ASP A 205 21.00 -10.28 -17.69
C ASP A 205 20.44 -10.21 -16.26
N MET A 206 20.68 -9.10 -15.54
CA MET A 206 20.09 -8.87 -14.23
C MET A 206 18.57 -8.80 -14.32
N ARG A 207 18.03 -8.08 -15.31
CA ARG A 207 16.59 -7.99 -15.53
C ARG A 207 15.96 -9.37 -15.73
N ARG A 208 16.53 -10.23 -16.60
CA ARG A 208 16.05 -11.60 -16.83
C ARG A 208 16.09 -12.46 -15.57
N LYS A 209 17.18 -12.37 -14.81
CA LYS A 209 17.32 -13.08 -13.54
C LYS A 209 16.24 -12.66 -12.53
N VAL A 210 16.00 -11.36 -12.39
CA VAL A 210 14.98 -10.82 -11.49
C VAL A 210 13.57 -11.22 -11.95
N GLN A 211 13.27 -11.12 -13.25
CA GLN A 211 11.99 -11.58 -13.81
C GLN A 211 11.71 -13.05 -13.46
N SER A 212 12.71 -13.91 -13.59
CA SER A 212 12.58 -15.33 -13.22
C SER A 212 12.27 -15.51 -11.72
N GLY A 213 12.94 -14.77 -10.83
CA GLY A 213 12.66 -14.79 -9.39
C GLY A 213 11.24 -14.27 -9.06
N VAL A 214 10.80 -13.22 -9.74
CA VAL A 214 9.42 -12.69 -9.57
C VAL A 214 8.37 -13.71 -10.01
N VAL A 215 8.60 -14.39 -11.14
CA VAL A 215 7.71 -15.45 -11.63
C VAL A 215 7.65 -16.61 -10.63
N GLU A 216 8.78 -17.05 -10.11
CA GLU A 216 8.84 -18.10 -9.09
C GLU A 216 8.06 -17.71 -7.83
N LEU A 217 8.31 -16.52 -7.28
CA LEU A 217 7.57 -15.98 -6.12
C LEU A 217 6.06 -15.95 -6.36
N THR A 218 5.64 -15.45 -7.52
CA THR A 218 4.21 -15.32 -7.82
C THR A 218 3.53 -16.68 -8.03
N HIS A 219 4.24 -17.69 -8.51
CA HIS A 219 3.75 -19.07 -8.59
C HIS A 219 3.62 -19.72 -7.21
N ARG A 220 4.56 -19.49 -6.31
CA ARG A 220 4.48 -19.98 -4.91
C ARG A 220 3.31 -19.36 -4.15
N PHE A 221 2.96 -18.10 -4.47
CA PHE A 221 1.93 -17.31 -3.79
C PHE A 221 0.84 -16.81 -4.77
N PRO A 222 0.06 -17.69 -5.40
CA PRO A 222 -0.94 -17.30 -6.39
C PRO A 222 -2.12 -16.57 -5.73
N LEU A 223 -2.61 -15.52 -6.41
CA LEU A 223 -3.85 -14.86 -6.01
C LEU A 223 -5.06 -15.76 -6.30
N TYR A 224 -6.04 -15.73 -5.37
CA TYR A 224 -7.34 -16.39 -5.55
C TYR A 224 -7.29 -17.89 -5.84
N ALA A 225 -6.28 -18.62 -5.37
CA ALA A 225 -6.08 -20.04 -5.65
C ALA A 225 -7.33 -20.90 -5.36
N LYS A 226 -8.06 -20.62 -4.27
CA LYS A 226 -9.31 -21.32 -3.92
C LYS A 226 -10.44 -21.06 -4.92
N ARG A 227 -10.57 -19.82 -5.42
CA ARG A 227 -11.59 -19.43 -6.42
C ARG A 227 -11.28 -20.05 -7.78
N LEU A 228 -10.01 -20.04 -8.18
CA LEU A 228 -9.57 -20.65 -9.44
C LEU A 228 -9.85 -22.16 -9.45
N LYS A 229 -9.54 -22.87 -8.35
CA LYS A 229 -9.86 -24.31 -8.22
C LYS A 229 -11.36 -24.57 -8.37
N ARG A 230 -12.21 -23.80 -7.68
CA ARG A 230 -13.66 -23.92 -7.76
C ARG A 230 -14.19 -23.67 -9.17
N ALA A 231 -13.76 -22.61 -9.84
CA ALA A 231 -14.17 -22.29 -11.20
C ALA A 231 -13.79 -23.40 -12.21
N VAL A 232 -12.59 -24.00 -12.06
CA VAL A 232 -12.16 -25.13 -12.90
C VAL A 232 -13.05 -26.37 -12.67
N THR A 233 -13.42 -26.66 -11.42
CA THR A 233 -14.30 -27.78 -11.11
C THR A 233 -15.71 -27.57 -11.68
N GLU A 234 -16.29 -26.38 -11.51
CA GLU A 234 -17.63 -26.04 -12.03
C GLU A 234 -17.69 -26.10 -13.57
N VAL A 235 -16.60 -25.76 -14.27
CA VAL A 235 -16.52 -25.88 -15.74
C VAL A 235 -16.34 -27.35 -16.19
N ALA A 236 -15.68 -28.17 -15.39
CA ALA A 236 -15.47 -29.58 -15.71
C ALA A 236 -16.72 -30.46 -15.46
N GLU A 237 -17.65 -29.97 -14.64
CA GLU A 237 -18.92 -30.65 -14.30
C GLU A 237 -20.10 -30.15 -15.17
N ALA A 238 -19.91 -29.15 -16.01
CA ALA A 238 -20.91 -28.56 -16.92
C ALA A 238 -20.77 -29.11 -18.35
#